data_a6dc045e365bb8dd0d89b27079247ac7
#
_entry.id   a6dc045e365bb8dd0d89b27079247ac7
#
_cell.length_a   1.000
_cell.length_b   1.000
_cell.length_c   1.000
_cell.angle_alpha   90.00
_cell.angle_beta   90.00
_cell.angle_gamma   90.00
#
_symmetry.space_group_name_H-M   'P 1'
#
loop_
_entity.id
_entity.type
_entity.pdbx_description
1 polymer ?
#
loop_
_entity_poly.entity_id
_entity_poly.type
_entity_poly.pdbx_seq_one_letter_code
_entity_poly.pdbx_strand_id
1 'polypeptide(L)'
;MAKTVLDFEKPIITLEEKIEEMRRYSENPDIAQEIKKIEKRVNQLRQSVFADLTRWQRVQLARHPERPYTLDYINLMTTDFVEFHGDRAFRDDKAIIGGFGKLDSISVLILGHQKGRDTKSNLYRNFGMPNPDGYRKALRLMKVAEKFNNPVVTLLDTPGAYPGLEAEERGQAEAIARNLLEMSRLRVPIIVVVIGEGASGGALGIGVGDRILMLENTWYSVISPESCSSILWRSWEYKEQAAEALQLTAPDLKKQGIIDAIVPEPPGGAHRNHEQMANILKDVLIVELKSLAKMKPEKLLERRIDKFAKMGAWVG
;
A
#
# COMPACT_ATOMS: atom_id res chain seq x y z
N MET A 1 -6.46 11.82 -20.05
CA MET A 1 -5.21 12.33 -19.45
C MET A 1 -4.03 11.67 -20.16
N ALA A 2 -2.90 12.37 -20.33
CA ALA A 2 -1.70 11.74 -20.86
C ALA A 2 -1.27 10.61 -19.89
N LYS A 3 -0.92 9.45 -20.43
CA LYS A 3 -0.44 8.30 -19.65
C LYS A 3 0.88 8.68 -18.98
N THR A 4 0.98 8.54 -17.68
CA THR A 4 2.24 8.75 -16.97
C THR A 4 3.19 7.60 -17.30
N VAL A 5 4.40 7.92 -17.73
CA VAL A 5 5.44 6.92 -18.06
C VAL A 5 6.70 7.27 -17.29
N LEU A 6 7.20 6.36 -16.49
CA LEU A 6 8.45 6.52 -15.77
C LEU A 6 9.64 6.32 -16.71
N ASP A 7 10.78 6.97 -16.45
CA ASP A 7 11.92 6.96 -17.37
C ASP A 7 12.41 5.54 -17.70
N PHE A 8 12.45 4.65 -16.74
CA PHE A 8 12.87 3.26 -16.94
C PHE A 8 11.82 2.41 -17.69
N GLU A 9 10.57 2.88 -17.82
CA GLU A 9 9.52 2.22 -18.61
C GLU A 9 9.54 2.63 -20.09
N LYS A 10 10.12 3.77 -20.44
CA LYS A 10 10.11 4.32 -21.81
C LYS A 10 10.51 3.30 -22.88
N PRO A 11 11.59 2.50 -22.72
CA PRO A 11 11.97 1.51 -23.74
C PRO A 11 10.91 0.42 -23.95
N ILE A 12 10.17 0.06 -22.90
CA ILE A 12 9.09 -0.93 -22.95
C ILE A 12 7.90 -0.34 -23.69
N ILE A 13 7.48 0.87 -23.29
CA ILE A 13 6.33 1.58 -23.90
C ILE A 13 6.55 1.81 -25.40
N THR A 14 7.74 2.25 -25.80
CA THR A 14 8.07 2.47 -27.23
C THR A 14 7.88 1.19 -28.05
N LEU A 15 8.25 0.04 -27.52
CA LEU A 15 8.04 -1.24 -28.20
C LEU A 15 6.55 -1.66 -28.19
N GLU A 16 5.82 -1.39 -27.12
CA GLU A 16 4.38 -1.65 -27.04
C GLU A 16 3.59 -0.80 -28.05
N GLU A 17 3.93 0.49 -28.18
CA GLU A 17 3.35 1.39 -29.18
C GLU A 17 3.60 0.88 -30.62
N LYS A 18 4.83 0.42 -30.90
CA LYS A 18 5.16 -0.18 -32.20
C LYS A 18 4.33 -1.44 -32.47
N ILE A 19 4.11 -2.30 -31.48
CA ILE A 19 3.23 -3.46 -31.63
C ILE A 19 1.82 -3.03 -31.96
N GLU A 20 1.32 -2.00 -31.30
CA GLU A 20 -0.04 -1.49 -31.51
C GLU A 20 -0.23 -0.90 -32.92
N GLU A 21 0.77 -0.21 -33.44
CA GLU A 21 0.78 0.24 -34.83
C GLU A 21 0.78 -0.92 -35.83
N MET A 22 1.63 -1.95 -35.58
CA MET A 22 1.72 -3.12 -36.45
C MET A 22 0.45 -3.99 -36.43
N ARG A 23 -0.30 -4.02 -35.34
CA ARG A 23 -1.58 -4.77 -35.22
C ARG A 23 -2.62 -4.31 -36.22
N ARG A 24 -2.56 -3.06 -36.70
CA ARG A 24 -3.46 -2.53 -37.75
C ARG A 24 -3.26 -3.25 -39.09
N TYR A 25 -2.11 -3.92 -39.27
CA TYR A 25 -1.73 -4.64 -40.48
C TYR A 25 -1.57 -6.14 -40.23
N SER A 26 -2.14 -6.68 -39.15
CA SER A 26 -1.93 -8.06 -38.66
C SER A 26 -2.51 -9.16 -39.55
N GLU A 27 -3.32 -8.81 -40.58
CA GLU A 27 -3.81 -9.74 -41.59
C GLU A 27 -2.67 -10.33 -42.45
N ASN A 28 -1.51 -9.65 -42.51
CA ASN A 28 -0.32 -10.15 -43.18
C ASN A 28 0.42 -11.13 -42.23
N PRO A 29 0.64 -12.40 -42.64
CA PRO A 29 1.33 -13.42 -41.85
C PRO A 29 2.73 -13.04 -41.38
N ASP A 30 3.49 -12.31 -42.22
CA ASP A 30 4.83 -11.88 -41.88
C ASP A 30 4.83 -10.83 -40.78
N ILE A 31 3.85 -9.90 -40.81
CA ILE A 31 3.66 -8.89 -39.77
C ILE A 31 3.22 -9.57 -38.45
N ALA A 32 2.33 -10.55 -38.51
CA ALA A 32 1.90 -11.28 -37.33
C ALA A 32 3.07 -12.06 -36.69
N GLN A 33 4.01 -12.59 -37.47
CA GLN A 33 5.20 -13.25 -36.94
C GLN A 33 6.17 -12.25 -36.29
N GLU A 34 6.34 -11.09 -36.90
CA GLU A 34 7.19 -10.02 -36.33
C GLU A 34 6.61 -9.46 -35.02
N ILE A 35 5.29 -9.26 -34.93
CA ILE A 35 4.61 -8.88 -33.68
C ILE A 35 4.97 -9.87 -32.56
N LYS A 36 4.87 -11.19 -32.79
CA LYS A 36 5.20 -12.21 -31.78
C LYS A 36 6.66 -12.11 -31.30
N LYS A 37 7.59 -11.81 -32.22
CA LYS A 37 9.01 -11.62 -31.85
C LYS A 37 9.18 -10.39 -30.96
N ILE A 38 8.55 -9.27 -31.31
CA ILE A 38 8.61 -8.03 -30.52
C ILE A 38 7.93 -8.23 -29.15
N GLU A 39 6.78 -8.88 -29.08
CA GLU A 39 6.10 -9.22 -27.82
C GLU A 39 7.00 -10.05 -26.88
N LYS A 40 7.70 -11.06 -27.41
CA LYS A 40 8.70 -11.82 -26.64
C LYS A 40 9.81 -10.93 -26.11
N ARG A 41 10.34 -10.01 -26.93
CA ARG A 41 11.37 -9.06 -26.54
C ARG A 41 10.89 -8.08 -25.47
N VAL A 42 9.66 -7.56 -25.61
CA VAL A 42 9.01 -6.70 -24.60
C VAL A 42 8.91 -7.41 -23.26
N ASN A 43 8.48 -8.66 -23.25
CA ASN A 43 8.36 -9.44 -22.01
C ASN A 43 9.72 -9.69 -21.35
N GLN A 44 10.75 -10.00 -22.12
CA GLN A 44 12.12 -10.16 -21.62
C GLN A 44 12.67 -8.84 -21.06
N LEU A 45 12.50 -7.74 -21.80
CA LEU A 45 12.94 -6.41 -21.36
C LEU A 45 12.20 -5.98 -20.08
N ARG A 46 10.88 -6.21 -20.01
CA ARG A 46 10.09 -5.93 -18.80
C ARG A 46 10.62 -6.71 -17.61
N GLN A 47 10.87 -8.01 -17.76
CA GLN A 47 11.42 -8.83 -16.68
C GLN A 47 12.79 -8.31 -16.21
N SER A 48 13.70 -7.98 -17.12
CA SER A 48 15.03 -7.49 -16.76
C SER A 48 14.97 -6.11 -16.08
N VAL A 49 14.20 -5.17 -16.62
CA VAL A 49 14.06 -3.82 -16.03
C VAL A 49 13.46 -3.87 -14.62
N PHE A 50 12.40 -4.66 -14.43
CA PHE A 50 11.72 -4.72 -13.13
C PHE A 50 12.46 -5.58 -12.10
N ALA A 51 13.36 -6.49 -12.52
CA ALA A 51 14.23 -7.23 -11.61
C ALA A 51 15.27 -6.32 -10.95
N ASP A 52 15.80 -5.33 -11.68
CA ASP A 52 16.95 -4.51 -11.27
C ASP A 52 16.58 -3.07 -10.88
N LEU A 53 15.32 -2.81 -10.51
CA LEU A 53 14.90 -1.48 -10.08
C LEU A 53 15.67 -1.01 -8.85
N THR A 54 16.24 0.21 -8.93
CA THR A 54 16.82 0.89 -7.77
C THR A 54 15.76 1.19 -6.70
N ARG A 55 16.19 1.49 -5.48
CA ARG A 55 15.26 1.91 -4.40
C ARG A 55 14.46 3.15 -4.79
N TRP A 56 15.10 4.11 -5.42
CA TRP A 56 14.42 5.32 -5.91
C TRP A 56 13.39 5.00 -7.00
N GLN A 57 13.71 4.16 -7.95
CA GLN A 57 12.75 3.72 -8.98
C GLN A 57 11.53 3.00 -8.37
N ARG A 58 11.72 2.19 -7.33
CA ARG A 58 10.61 1.59 -6.58
C ARG A 58 9.77 2.65 -5.85
N VAL A 59 10.38 3.69 -5.30
CA VAL A 59 9.65 4.83 -4.73
C VAL A 59 8.79 5.54 -5.78
N GLN A 60 9.34 5.80 -6.96
CA GLN A 60 8.61 6.39 -8.07
C GLN A 60 7.44 5.50 -8.51
N LEU A 61 7.67 4.18 -8.61
CA LEU A 61 6.64 3.22 -9.00
C LEU A 61 5.53 3.09 -7.93
N ALA A 62 5.87 3.15 -6.64
CA ALA A 62 4.90 3.16 -5.55
C ALA A 62 3.94 4.37 -5.62
N ARG A 63 4.41 5.47 -6.19
CA ARG A 63 3.65 6.73 -6.38
C ARG A 63 2.96 6.84 -7.73
N HIS A 64 3.08 5.82 -8.56
CA HIS A 64 2.51 5.88 -9.92
C HIS A 64 1.00 6.16 -9.85
N PRO A 65 0.47 7.20 -10.53
CA PRO A 65 -0.92 7.63 -10.37
C PRO A 65 -1.96 6.61 -10.85
N GLU A 66 -1.53 5.67 -11.71
CA GLU A 66 -2.37 4.56 -12.18
C GLU A 66 -2.31 3.32 -11.27
N ARG A 67 -1.60 3.34 -10.14
CA ARG A 67 -1.66 2.22 -9.17
C ARG A 67 -3.06 2.10 -8.60
N PRO A 68 -3.53 0.87 -8.31
CA PRO A 68 -4.79 0.69 -7.61
C PRO A 68 -4.69 1.26 -6.19
N TYR A 69 -5.70 2.03 -5.78
CA TYR A 69 -5.87 2.58 -4.44
C TYR A 69 -6.83 1.70 -3.63
N THR A 70 -7.06 2.05 -2.38
CA THR A 70 -7.90 1.27 -1.45
C THR A 70 -9.29 0.94 -2.04
N LEU A 71 -9.99 1.90 -2.64
CA LEU A 71 -11.30 1.65 -3.25
C LEU A 71 -11.24 0.71 -4.45
N ASP A 72 -10.17 0.76 -5.25
CA ASP A 72 -10.01 -0.17 -6.37
C ASP A 72 -9.87 -1.61 -5.86
N TYR A 73 -9.05 -1.83 -4.82
CA TYR A 73 -8.93 -3.14 -4.18
C TYR A 73 -10.24 -3.61 -3.56
N ILE A 74 -10.93 -2.74 -2.83
CA ILE A 74 -12.24 -3.08 -2.25
C ILE A 74 -13.20 -3.54 -3.34
N ASN A 75 -13.35 -2.75 -4.41
CA ASN A 75 -14.27 -3.05 -5.51
C ASN A 75 -13.92 -4.35 -6.26
N LEU A 76 -12.64 -4.68 -6.40
CA LEU A 76 -12.17 -5.86 -7.14
C LEU A 76 -12.11 -7.14 -6.28
N MET A 77 -11.92 -7.00 -4.96
CA MET A 77 -11.72 -8.16 -4.07
C MET A 77 -12.95 -8.55 -3.26
N THR A 78 -13.88 -7.60 -3.01
CA THR A 78 -14.96 -7.84 -2.04
C THR A 78 -16.34 -7.84 -2.68
N THR A 79 -17.26 -8.53 -2.01
CA THR A 79 -18.70 -8.43 -2.24
C THR A 79 -19.39 -7.82 -1.00
N ASP A 80 -20.58 -7.28 -1.19
CA ASP A 80 -21.43 -6.74 -0.12
C ASP A 80 -20.73 -5.65 0.73
N PHE A 81 -19.85 -4.86 0.13
CA PHE A 81 -19.13 -3.84 0.88
C PHE A 81 -20.04 -2.67 1.27
N VAL A 82 -20.03 -2.34 2.57
CA VAL A 82 -20.74 -1.19 3.13
C VAL A 82 -19.72 -0.28 3.81
N GLU A 83 -19.55 0.94 3.27
CA GLU A 83 -18.66 1.95 3.83
C GLU A 83 -19.29 2.61 5.07
N PHE A 84 -18.47 2.82 6.11
CA PHE A 84 -18.88 3.48 7.35
C PHE A 84 -18.15 4.81 7.50
N HIS A 85 -18.90 5.85 7.81
CA HIS A 85 -18.43 7.22 7.86
C HIS A 85 -18.36 7.80 9.27
N GLY A 86 -17.48 8.77 9.46
CA GLY A 86 -17.36 9.62 10.64
C GLY A 86 -16.72 8.98 11.86
N ASP A 87 -16.06 9.80 12.66
CA ASP A 87 -15.38 9.40 13.88
C ASP A 87 -16.29 9.42 15.14
N ARG A 88 -17.52 9.96 15.02
CA ARG A 88 -18.48 10.18 16.11
C ARG A 88 -18.03 11.24 17.12
N ALA A 89 -17.00 12.04 16.78
CA ALA A 89 -16.51 13.12 17.62
C ALA A 89 -16.52 14.47 16.90
N PHE A 90 -16.02 14.53 15.64
CA PHE A 90 -15.88 15.76 14.89
C PHE A 90 -16.46 15.67 13.47
N ARG A 91 -15.84 14.84 12.58
CA ARG A 91 -16.28 14.74 11.18
C ARG A 91 -15.89 13.40 10.55
N ASP A 92 -16.11 13.28 9.23
CA ASP A 92 -15.69 12.17 8.41
C ASP A 92 -14.46 12.55 7.57
N ASP A 93 -13.28 12.06 7.95
CA ASP A 93 -12.06 12.20 7.15
C ASP A 93 -12.18 11.39 5.86
N LYS A 94 -11.81 12.01 4.73
CA LYS A 94 -11.93 11.42 3.39
C LYS A 94 -10.65 10.69 2.94
N ALA A 95 -9.54 10.86 3.66
CA ALA A 95 -8.27 10.19 3.37
C ALA A 95 -8.21 8.76 3.92
N ILE A 96 -9.10 8.38 4.85
CA ILE A 96 -9.28 6.99 5.29
C ILE A 96 -10.67 6.50 4.86
N ILE A 97 -10.68 5.38 4.14
CA ILE A 97 -11.87 4.60 3.81
C ILE A 97 -11.97 3.45 4.80
N GLY A 98 -13.18 3.07 5.21
CA GLY A 98 -13.39 1.90 6.04
C GLY A 98 -14.80 1.35 5.97
N GLY A 99 -14.90 0.04 5.93
CA GLY A 99 -16.19 -0.63 5.82
C GLY A 99 -16.08 -2.15 5.95
N PHE A 100 -17.24 -2.78 6.07
CA PHE A 100 -17.36 -4.23 6.13
C PHE A 100 -17.79 -4.78 4.77
N GLY A 101 -17.18 -5.89 4.39
CA GLY A 101 -17.49 -6.63 3.18
C GLY A 101 -17.10 -8.10 3.32
N LYS A 102 -17.15 -8.84 2.24
CA LYS A 102 -16.74 -10.24 2.20
C LYS A 102 -15.58 -10.46 1.25
N LEU A 103 -14.54 -11.13 1.73
CA LEU A 103 -13.52 -11.77 0.89
C LEU A 103 -13.94 -13.25 0.75
N ASP A 104 -14.56 -13.59 -0.38
CA ASP A 104 -15.32 -14.83 -0.58
C ASP A 104 -16.36 -15.05 0.55
N SER A 105 -16.17 -16.06 1.41
CA SER A 105 -17.05 -16.34 2.56
C SER A 105 -16.62 -15.66 3.87
N ILE A 106 -15.51 -14.92 3.90
CA ILE A 106 -14.95 -14.33 5.11
C ILE A 106 -15.46 -12.89 5.25
N SER A 107 -16.28 -12.62 6.25
CA SER A 107 -16.64 -11.25 6.63
C SER A 107 -15.41 -10.55 7.23
N VAL A 108 -15.10 -9.34 6.74
CA VAL A 108 -13.87 -8.64 7.08
C VAL A 108 -14.12 -7.14 7.16
N LEU A 109 -13.47 -6.46 8.11
CA LEU A 109 -13.31 -5.02 8.07
C LEU A 109 -12.11 -4.69 7.15
N ILE A 110 -12.33 -3.86 6.13
CA ILE A 110 -11.25 -3.30 5.33
C ILE A 110 -11.17 -1.80 5.59
N LEU A 111 -9.97 -1.35 5.94
CA LEU A 111 -9.60 0.05 6.13
C LEU A 111 -8.45 0.40 5.19
N GLY A 112 -8.33 1.65 4.76
CA GLY A 112 -7.14 2.04 4.04
C GLY A 112 -7.10 3.51 3.69
N HIS A 113 -5.90 3.96 3.35
CA HIS A 113 -5.69 5.30 2.85
C HIS A 113 -6.19 5.40 1.41
N GLN A 114 -6.81 6.53 1.10
CA GLN A 114 -7.36 6.79 -0.23
C GLN A 114 -6.82 8.11 -0.78
N LYS A 115 -6.15 8.03 -1.91
CA LYS A 115 -5.73 9.18 -2.73
C LYS A 115 -6.76 9.47 -3.82
N GLY A 116 -6.65 10.66 -4.44
CA GLY A 116 -7.38 10.99 -5.66
C GLY A 116 -6.56 10.71 -6.91
N ARG A 117 -7.20 10.74 -8.09
CA ARG A 117 -6.53 10.57 -9.40
C ARG A 117 -6.39 11.88 -10.18
N ASP A 118 -7.11 12.91 -9.78
CA ASP A 118 -7.07 14.26 -10.34
C ASP A 118 -6.98 15.29 -9.22
N THR A 119 -6.77 16.57 -9.56
CA THR A 119 -6.61 17.65 -8.58
C THR A 119 -7.82 17.76 -7.64
N LYS A 120 -9.04 17.65 -8.16
CA LYS A 120 -10.26 17.79 -7.36
C LYS A 120 -10.40 16.64 -6.36
N SER A 121 -10.21 15.42 -6.82
CA SER A 121 -10.29 14.22 -5.96
C SER A 121 -9.11 14.15 -4.97
N ASN A 122 -7.92 14.62 -5.34
CA ASN A 122 -6.80 14.73 -4.41
C ASN A 122 -7.07 15.75 -3.30
N LEU A 123 -7.61 16.92 -3.61
CA LEU A 123 -8.04 17.90 -2.60
C LEU A 123 -9.11 17.32 -1.69
N TYR A 124 -10.12 16.63 -2.25
CA TYR A 124 -11.17 15.98 -1.48
C TYR A 124 -10.65 14.90 -0.54
N ARG A 125 -9.63 14.14 -0.95
CA ARG A 125 -8.97 13.08 -0.19
C ARG A 125 -7.77 13.58 0.63
N ASN A 126 -7.59 14.91 0.72
CA ASN A 126 -6.45 15.53 1.39
C ASN A 126 -5.10 14.88 1.00
N PHE A 127 -4.94 14.58 -0.30
CA PHE A 127 -3.74 13.91 -0.86
C PHE A 127 -3.38 12.58 -0.18
N GLY A 128 -4.35 11.89 0.41
CA GLY A 128 -4.12 10.66 1.17
C GLY A 128 -3.49 10.88 2.54
N MET A 129 -3.51 12.11 3.06
CA MET A 129 -3.01 12.48 4.38
C MET A 129 -4.17 12.59 5.39
N PRO A 130 -4.35 11.60 6.30
CA PRO A 130 -5.46 11.63 7.23
C PRO A 130 -5.33 12.71 8.29
N ASN A 131 -6.47 13.28 8.66
CA ASN A 131 -6.66 14.07 9.87
C ASN A 131 -6.92 13.17 11.10
N PRO A 132 -6.93 13.71 12.34
CA PRO A 132 -7.21 12.92 13.55
C PRO A 132 -8.52 12.13 13.49
N ASP A 133 -9.53 12.72 12.88
CA ASP A 133 -10.85 12.09 12.68
C ASP A 133 -10.77 10.83 11.79
N GLY A 134 -9.82 10.74 10.86
CA GLY A 134 -9.56 9.52 10.10
C GLY A 134 -9.06 8.37 10.97
N TYR A 135 -8.08 8.63 11.83
CA TYR A 135 -7.56 7.63 12.77
C TYR A 135 -8.59 7.22 13.81
N ARG A 136 -9.36 8.18 14.36
CA ARG A 136 -10.48 7.87 15.28
C ARG A 136 -11.56 7.05 14.61
N LYS A 137 -11.92 7.35 13.36
CA LYS A 137 -12.83 6.53 12.55
C LYS A 137 -12.30 5.10 12.40
N ALA A 138 -11.03 4.95 12.02
CA ALA A 138 -10.39 3.64 11.87
C ALA A 138 -10.49 2.84 13.17
N LEU A 139 -10.09 3.42 14.31
CA LEU A 139 -10.18 2.75 15.61
C LEU A 139 -11.61 2.35 15.96
N ARG A 140 -12.56 3.25 15.75
CA ARG A 140 -13.98 2.95 16.00
C ARG A 140 -14.44 1.72 15.22
N LEU A 141 -14.08 1.63 13.95
CA LEU A 141 -14.44 0.49 13.10
C LEU A 141 -13.71 -0.79 13.53
N MET A 142 -12.44 -0.71 13.92
CA MET A 142 -11.69 -1.85 14.46
C MET A 142 -12.34 -2.39 15.75
N LYS A 143 -12.83 -1.52 16.63
CA LYS A 143 -13.58 -1.94 17.83
C LYS A 143 -14.92 -2.60 17.49
N VAL A 144 -15.59 -2.16 16.43
CA VAL A 144 -16.80 -2.83 15.92
C VAL A 144 -16.42 -4.20 15.35
N ALA A 145 -15.34 -4.31 14.58
CA ALA A 145 -14.84 -5.58 14.06
C ALA A 145 -14.52 -6.57 15.19
N GLU A 146 -13.84 -6.12 16.24
CA GLU A 146 -13.55 -6.92 17.43
C GLU A 146 -14.84 -7.43 18.09
N LYS A 147 -15.84 -6.55 18.28
CA LYS A 147 -17.13 -6.91 18.89
C LYS A 147 -17.87 -8.02 18.14
N PHE A 148 -17.78 -8.02 16.82
CA PHE A 148 -18.40 -9.01 15.93
C PHE A 148 -17.46 -10.13 15.47
N ASN A 149 -16.26 -10.20 16.07
CA ASN A 149 -15.23 -11.20 15.75
C ASN A 149 -14.86 -11.24 14.26
N ASN A 150 -14.85 -10.09 13.60
CA ASN A 150 -14.40 -9.94 12.22
C ASN A 150 -12.92 -9.59 12.17
N PRO A 151 -12.11 -10.23 11.33
CA PRO A 151 -10.73 -9.82 11.12
C PRO A 151 -10.65 -8.45 10.46
N VAL A 152 -9.49 -7.81 10.60
CA VAL A 152 -9.19 -6.49 10.07
C VAL A 152 -8.10 -6.58 9.00
N VAL A 153 -8.31 -5.94 7.88
CA VAL A 153 -7.29 -5.70 6.85
C VAL A 153 -7.09 -4.20 6.71
N THR A 154 -5.84 -3.74 6.82
CA THR A 154 -5.49 -2.33 6.59
C THR A 154 -4.63 -2.19 5.36
N LEU A 155 -4.95 -1.22 4.49
CA LEU A 155 -4.24 -0.92 3.24
C LEU A 155 -3.53 0.43 3.38
N LEU A 156 -2.19 0.41 3.38
CA LEU A 156 -1.37 1.62 3.58
C LEU A 156 -0.99 2.23 2.25
N ASP A 157 -1.40 3.48 2.02
CA ASP A 157 -0.96 4.30 0.89
C ASP A 157 -1.06 5.80 1.21
N THR A 158 -0.11 6.29 2.00
CA THR A 158 -0.08 7.68 2.47
C THR A 158 1.32 8.27 2.44
N PRO A 159 1.48 9.54 2.04
CA PRO A 159 2.74 10.28 2.22
C PRO A 159 2.98 10.71 3.68
N GLY A 160 2.00 10.52 4.58
CA GLY A 160 2.09 10.84 6.00
C GLY A 160 0.75 11.28 6.59
N ALA A 161 0.71 11.54 7.90
CA ALA A 161 -0.42 12.20 8.52
C ALA A 161 -0.46 13.68 8.14
N TYR A 162 -1.65 14.28 8.08
CA TYR A 162 -1.76 15.71 7.75
C TYR A 162 -1.09 16.57 8.85
N PRO A 163 -0.10 17.42 8.47
CA PRO A 163 0.72 18.17 9.43
C PRO A 163 0.17 19.57 9.73
N GLY A 164 -1.05 19.89 9.30
CA GLY A 164 -1.62 21.23 9.45
C GLY A 164 -2.01 21.55 10.89
N LEU A 165 -2.01 22.86 11.23
CA LEU A 165 -2.35 23.38 12.55
C LEU A 165 -3.69 22.83 13.08
N GLU A 166 -4.70 22.80 12.23
CA GLU A 166 -6.02 22.25 12.61
C GLU A 166 -5.98 20.78 13.03
N ALA A 167 -5.08 19.97 12.44
CA ALA A 167 -4.91 18.59 12.84
C ALA A 167 -4.18 18.48 14.18
N GLU A 168 -3.17 19.31 14.41
CA GLU A 168 -2.46 19.43 15.68
C GLU A 168 -3.44 19.77 16.82
N GLU A 169 -4.23 20.84 16.64
CA GLU A 169 -5.25 21.30 17.62
C GLU A 169 -6.28 20.23 17.94
N ARG A 170 -6.59 19.33 17.00
CA ARG A 170 -7.55 18.24 17.20
C ARG A 170 -6.90 16.93 17.64
N GLY A 171 -5.60 16.96 18.01
CA GLY A 171 -4.90 15.84 18.60
C GLY A 171 -4.42 14.80 17.59
N GLN A 172 -3.70 15.20 16.53
CA GLN A 172 -3.14 14.29 15.52
C GLN A 172 -2.23 13.23 16.16
N ALA A 173 -1.31 13.66 17.01
CA ALA A 173 -0.38 12.75 17.68
C ALA A 173 -1.12 11.79 18.64
N GLU A 174 -2.11 12.28 19.40
CA GLU A 174 -2.92 11.44 20.29
C GLU A 174 -3.71 10.40 19.52
N ALA A 175 -4.36 10.77 18.41
CA ALA A 175 -5.17 9.85 17.62
C ALA A 175 -4.30 8.71 17.04
N ILE A 176 -3.09 9.00 16.58
CA ILE A 176 -2.13 8.01 16.09
C ILE A 176 -1.65 7.13 17.25
N ALA A 177 -1.16 7.71 18.34
CA ALA A 177 -0.66 6.98 19.50
C ALA A 177 -1.73 6.07 20.12
N ARG A 178 -2.97 6.55 20.19
CA ARG A 178 -4.11 5.77 20.66
C ARG A 178 -4.35 4.55 19.78
N ASN A 179 -4.29 4.72 18.47
CA ASN A 179 -4.45 3.61 17.53
C ASN A 179 -3.37 2.55 17.72
N LEU A 180 -2.09 2.94 17.87
CA LEU A 180 -0.99 2.00 18.14
C LEU A 180 -1.28 1.14 19.37
N LEU A 181 -1.67 1.78 20.49
CA LEU A 181 -2.00 1.10 21.73
C LEU A 181 -3.21 0.17 21.57
N GLU A 182 -4.28 0.65 20.97
CA GLU A 182 -5.51 -0.13 20.85
C GLU A 182 -5.38 -1.27 19.85
N MET A 183 -4.71 -1.06 18.72
CA MET A 183 -4.44 -2.12 17.74
C MET A 183 -3.57 -3.24 18.33
N SER A 184 -2.62 -2.92 19.20
CA SER A 184 -1.82 -3.94 19.90
C SER A 184 -2.67 -4.87 20.77
N ARG A 185 -3.85 -4.42 21.21
CA ARG A 185 -4.77 -5.11 22.13
C ARG A 185 -5.99 -5.75 21.49
N LEU A 186 -6.25 -5.49 20.19
CA LEU A 186 -7.40 -6.06 19.47
C LEU A 186 -7.34 -7.60 19.43
N ARG A 187 -8.41 -8.24 19.83
CA ARG A 187 -8.52 -9.70 19.98
C ARG A 187 -8.91 -10.43 18.68
N VAL A 188 -8.85 -9.75 17.55
CA VAL A 188 -9.12 -10.28 16.21
C VAL A 188 -7.86 -10.21 15.35
N PRO A 189 -7.73 -11.05 14.30
CA PRO A 189 -6.64 -10.97 13.35
C PRO A 189 -6.55 -9.61 12.66
N ILE A 190 -5.33 -9.08 12.54
CA ILE A 190 -5.04 -7.84 11.80
C ILE A 190 -3.97 -8.13 10.77
N ILE A 191 -4.28 -7.88 9.49
CA ILE A 191 -3.32 -7.94 8.39
C ILE A 191 -3.13 -6.51 7.86
N VAL A 192 -1.89 -6.06 7.84
CA VAL A 192 -1.46 -4.78 7.28
C VAL A 192 -0.83 -5.02 5.92
N VAL A 193 -1.22 -4.26 4.90
CA VAL A 193 -0.62 -4.34 3.56
C VAL A 193 -0.20 -2.96 3.09
N VAL A 194 1.07 -2.77 2.80
CA VAL A 194 1.54 -1.57 2.10
C VAL A 194 1.28 -1.74 0.61
N ILE A 195 0.36 -0.94 0.06
CA ILE A 195 -0.06 -1.01 -1.35
C ILE A 195 0.55 0.09 -2.23
N GLY A 196 1.17 1.08 -1.61
CA GLY A 196 1.84 2.20 -2.27
C GLY A 196 2.91 2.79 -1.37
N GLU A 197 2.66 3.96 -0.80
CA GLU A 197 3.55 4.64 0.14
C GLU A 197 3.15 4.35 1.59
N GLY A 198 4.11 3.91 2.39
CA GLY A 198 3.91 3.76 3.83
C GLY A 198 4.75 4.78 4.60
N ALA A 199 4.29 6.02 4.72
CA ALA A 199 5.12 7.06 5.33
C ALA A 199 4.73 7.40 6.76
N SER A 200 5.76 7.40 7.64
CA SER A 200 5.76 8.04 8.96
C SER A 200 4.61 7.58 9.88
N GLY A 201 4.24 8.43 10.83
CA GLY A 201 3.08 8.22 11.71
C GLY A 201 1.76 8.04 10.99
N GLY A 202 1.65 8.58 9.76
CA GLY A 202 0.48 8.39 8.91
C GLY A 202 0.18 6.93 8.62
N ALA A 203 1.20 6.20 8.22
CA ALA A 203 1.10 4.76 7.98
C ALA A 203 0.98 3.97 9.29
N LEU A 204 1.75 4.34 10.33
CA LEU A 204 1.72 3.67 11.62
C LEU A 204 0.35 3.72 12.28
N GLY A 205 -0.40 4.82 12.14
CA GLY A 205 -1.71 4.99 12.75
C GLY A 205 -2.75 3.90 12.44
N ILE A 206 -2.52 3.11 11.37
CA ILE A 206 -3.27 1.89 11.05
C ILE A 206 -2.34 0.73 10.67
N GLY A 207 -1.07 0.76 11.12
CA GLY A 207 0.01 -0.11 10.68
C GLY A 207 0.43 -1.22 11.65
N VAL A 208 -0.26 -1.40 12.79
CA VAL A 208 0.05 -2.46 13.76
C VAL A 208 -0.77 -3.72 13.48
N GLY A 209 -0.11 -4.87 13.25
CA GLY A 209 -0.83 -6.09 12.90
C GLY A 209 -0.06 -7.39 13.15
N ASP A 210 -0.80 -8.49 13.04
CA ASP A 210 -0.27 -9.86 13.17
C ASP A 210 0.57 -10.26 11.95
N ARG A 211 0.18 -9.72 10.78
CA ARG A 211 0.93 -9.80 9.53
C ARG A 211 1.13 -8.41 8.95
N ILE A 212 2.36 -8.13 8.54
CA ILE A 212 2.71 -6.92 7.78
C ILE A 212 3.21 -7.41 6.42
N LEU A 213 2.45 -7.11 5.39
CA LEU A 213 2.74 -7.47 4.00
C LEU A 213 3.09 -6.20 3.23
N MET A 214 3.91 -6.32 2.21
CA MET A 214 4.17 -5.24 1.26
C MET A 214 4.02 -5.76 -0.16
N LEU A 215 3.41 -4.98 -1.04
CA LEU A 215 3.50 -5.25 -2.47
C LEU A 215 4.96 -5.02 -2.91
N GLU A 216 5.37 -5.74 -3.93
CA GLU A 216 6.78 -5.82 -4.36
C GLU A 216 7.42 -4.46 -4.66
N ASN A 217 6.65 -3.54 -5.26
CA ASN A 217 7.14 -2.22 -5.66
C ASN A 217 6.52 -1.11 -4.81
N THR A 218 6.60 -1.26 -3.50
CA THR A 218 6.16 -0.30 -2.49
C THR A 218 7.30 0.05 -1.55
N TRP A 219 7.10 1.09 -0.74
CA TRP A 219 8.07 1.48 0.28
C TRP A 219 7.39 1.78 1.62
N TYR A 220 8.14 1.58 2.71
CA TYR A 220 7.68 1.84 4.07
C TYR A 220 8.83 2.43 4.87
N SER A 221 8.66 3.64 5.41
CA SER A 221 9.70 4.35 6.14
C SER A 221 9.13 5.42 7.06
N VAL A 222 9.90 5.80 8.07
CA VAL A 222 9.59 6.92 8.96
C VAL A 222 9.58 8.27 8.22
N ILE A 223 10.29 8.38 7.09
CA ILE A 223 10.47 9.63 6.34
C ILE A 223 10.57 9.33 4.85
N SER A 224 10.14 10.26 4.01
CA SER A 224 10.35 10.17 2.55
C SER A 224 11.82 10.44 2.18
N PRO A 225 12.32 9.89 1.05
CA PRO A 225 13.68 10.17 0.59
C PRO A 225 13.95 11.67 0.39
N GLU A 226 12.97 12.41 -0.11
CA GLU A 226 13.10 13.85 -0.34
C GLU A 226 13.23 14.61 0.97
N SER A 227 12.40 14.28 1.97
CA SER A 227 12.47 14.92 3.29
C SER A 227 13.77 14.55 4.02
N CYS A 228 14.21 13.29 3.92
CA CYS A 228 15.51 12.85 4.43
C CYS A 228 16.66 13.61 3.76
N SER A 229 16.61 13.75 2.45
CA SER A 229 17.58 14.54 1.66
C SER A 229 17.64 16.01 2.13
N SER A 230 16.47 16.62 2.34
CA SER A 230 16.37 18.00 2.82
C SER A 230 16.99 18.19 4.20
N ILE A 231 16.74 17.25 5.12
CA ILE A 231 17.27 17.32 6.49
C ILE A 231 18.78 17.11 6.51
N LEU A 232 19.29 16.09 5.81
CA LEU A 232 20.70 15.71 5.89
C LEU A 232 21.60 16.57 5.00
N TRP A 233 21.15 16.92 3.80
CA TRP A 233 21.96 17.61 2.79
C TRP A 233 21.42 19.01 2.40
N ARG A 234 20.30 19.44 2.97
CA ARG A 234 19.62 20.72 2.67
C ARG A 234 19.29 20.91 1.18
N SER A 235 19.11 19.79 0.45
CA SER A 235 18.75 19.78 -0.98
C SER A 235 17.95 18.52 -1.30
N TRP A 236 17.06 18.61 -2.29
CA TRP A 236 16.31 17.46 -2.83
C TRP A 236 17.11 16.66 -3.87
N GLU A 237 18.25 17.18 -4.28
CA GLU A 237 19.10 16.53 -5.30
C GLU A 237 19.62 15.15 -4.83
N TYR A 238 19.79 14.96 -3.52
CA TYR A 238 20.30 13.71 -2.93
C TYR A 238 19.20 12.70 -2.56
N LYS A 239 17.96 12.84 -3.10
CA LYS A 239 16.83 11.95 -2.81
C LYS A 239 17.10 10.48 -3.17
N GLU A 240 17.84 10.22 -4.24
CA GLU A 240 18.25 8.87 -4.65
C GLU A 240 19.23 8.26 -3.64
N GLN A 241 20.22 9.03 -3.22
CA GLN A 241 21.16 8.63 -2.17
C GLN A 241 20.45 8.41 -0.84
N ALA A 242 19.47 9.26 -0.51
CA ALA A 242 18.63 9.08 0.67
C ALA A 242 17.81 7.78 0.59
N ALA A 243 17.22 7.45 -0.57
CA ALA A 243 16.49 6.20 -0.77
C ALA A 243 17.39 4.97 -0.56
N GLU A 244 18.64 5.03 -1.07
CA GLU A 244 19.62 3.96 -0.87
C GLU A 244 19.99 3.80 0.62
N ALA A 245 20.22 4.90 1.34
CA ALA A 245 20.58 4.88 2.76
C ALA A 245 19.42 4.40 3.67
N LEU A 246 18.18 4.78 3.34
CA LEU A 246 16.98 4.43 4.12
C LEU A 246 16.61 2.95 4.03
N GLN A 247 17.01 2.22 2.99
CA GLN A 247 16.69 0.80 2.79
C GLN A 247 15.20 0.50 3.01
N LEU A 248 14.33 1.26 2.33
CA LEU A 248 12.89 1.37 2.61
C LEU A 248 12.00 0.47 1.75
N THR A 249 12.58 -0.36 0.87
CA THR A 249 11.81 -1.21 -0.06
C THR A 249 11.41 -2.55 0.55
N ALA A 250 10.45 -3.23 -0.05
CA ALA A 250 9.96 -4.50 0.44
C ALA A 250 11.07 -5.57 0.63
N PRO A 251 12.05 -5.74 -0.28
CA PRO A 251 13.17 -6.65 -0.05
C PRO A 251 14.04 -6.26 1.15
N ASP A 252 14.32 -4.97 1.34
CA ASP A 252 15.11 -4.47 2.46
C ASP A 252 14.43 -4.78 3.79
N LEU A 253 13.15 -4.41 3.92
CA LEU A 253 12.38 -4.57 5.16
C LEU A 253 12.08 -6.04 5.47
N LYS A 254 11.97 -6.88 4.45
CA LYS A 254 11.89 -8.34 4.64
C LYS A 254 13.18 -8.90 5.22
N LYS A 255 14.33 -8.46 4.69
CA LYS A 255 15.66 -8.84 5.20
C LYS A 255 15.87 -8.39 6.64
N GLN A 256 15.36 -7.20 7.02
CA GLN A 256 15.44 -6.64 8.37
C GLN A 256 14.41 -7.24 9.34
N GLY A 257 13.49 -8.10 8.88
CA GLY A 257 12.46 -8.71 9.72
C GLY A 257 11.32 -7.76 10.14
N ILE A 258 11.18 -6.61 9.46
CA ILE A 258 10.13 -5.63 9.73
C ILE A 258 8.80 -6.09 9.11
N ILE A 259 8.84 -6.72 7.94
CA ILE A 259 7.66 -7.27 7.27
C ILE A 259 7.67 -8.80 7.23
N ASP A 260 6.48 -9.40 7.19
CA ASP A 260 6.34 -10.86 7.19
C ASP A 260 6.46 -11.47 5.78
N ALA A 261 5.94 -10.79 4.75
CA ALA A 261 6.01 -11.28 3.38
C ALA A 261 5.93 -10.15 2.34
N ILE A 262 6.47 -10.45 1.16
CA ILE A 262 6.32 -9.64 -0.05
C ILE A 262 5.23 -10.28 -0.91
N VAL A 263 4.26 -9.48 -1.35
CA VAL A 263 3.23 -9.90 -2.30
C VAL A 263 3.70 -9.52 -3.70
N PRO A 264 3.89 -10.49 -4.61
CA PRO A 264 4.37 -10.19 -5.95
C PRO A 264 3.36 -9.34 -6.73
N GLU A 265 3.87 -8.50 -7.61
CA GLU A 265 3.06 -7.69 -8.51
C GLU A 265 2.99 -8.34 -9.91
N PRO A 266 1.96 -8.03 -10.71
CA PRO A 266 1.92 -8.42 -12.11
C PRO A 266 3.17 -7.94 -12.87
N PRO A 267 3.58 -8.60 -13.95
CA PRO A 267 4.70 -8.16 -14.79
C PRO A 267 4.54 -6.71 -15.23
N GLY A 268 5.49 -5.85 -14.84
CA GLY A 268 5.44 -4.41 -15.09
C GLY A 268 4.76 -3.59 -13.99
N GLY A 269 4.39 -4.20 -12.85
CA GLY A 269 3.86 -3.50 -11.67
C GLY A 269 2.33 -3.49 -11.57
N ALA A 270 1.82 -3.16 -10.39
CA ALA A 270 0.40 -3.18 -10.06
C ALA A 270 -0.45 -2.24 -10.94
N HIS A 271 0.12 -1.13 -11.41
CA HIS A 271 -0.55 -0.14 -12.26
C HIS A 271 -0.89 -0.67 -13.67
N ARG A 272 -0.24 -1.76 -14.11
CA ARG A 272 -0.47 -2.35 -15.43
C ARG A 272 -1.69 -3.27 -15.48
N ASN A 273 -2.04 -3.90 -14.37
CA ASN A 273 -3.17 -4.82 -14.30
C ASN A 273 -3.78 -4.85 -12.91
N HIS A 274 -4.77 -4.00 -12.68
CA HIS A 274 -5.47 -3.88 -11.39
C HIS A 274 -6.17 -5.17 -10.98
N GLU A 275 -6.85 -5.84 -11.92
CA GLU A 275 -7.59 -7.08 -11.63
C GLU A 275 -6.65 -8.20 -11.20
N GLN A 276 -5.56 -8.40 -11.94
CA GLN A 276 -4.57 -9.43 -11.59
C GLN A 276 -3.93 -9.12 -10.23
N MET A 277 -3.58 -7.84 -9.96
CA MET A 277 -3.02 -7.44 -8.68
C MET A 277 -4.00 -7.68 -7.53
N ALA A 278 -5.26 -7.32 -7.71
CA ALA A 278 -6.29 -7.53 -6.72
C ALA A 278 -6.52 -9.03 -6.44
N ASN A 279 -6.53 -9.86 -7.47
CA ASN A 279 -6.66 -11.31 -7.31
C ASN A 279 -5.48 -11.91 -6.54
N ILE A 280 -4.24 -11.53 -6.90
CA ILE A 280 -3.04 -11.98 -6.17
C ILE A 280 -3.13 -11.58 -4.69
N LEU A 281 -3.49 -10.33 -4.40
CA LEU A 281 -3.60 -9.85 -3.02
C LEU A 281 -4.73 -10.57 -2.27
N LYS A 282 -5.89 -10.75 -2.91
CA LYS A 282 -7.03 -11.46 -2.33
C LYS A 282 -6.66 -12.88 -1.90
N ASP A 283 -5.99 -13.64 -2.77
CA ASP A 283 -5.57 -15.00 -2.48
C ASP A 283 -4.62 -15.06 -1.28
N VAL A 284 -3.65 -14.15 -1.21
CA VAL A 284 -2.72 -14.02 -0.07
C VAL A 284 -3.49 -13.69 1.21
N LEU A 285 -4.40 -12.72 1.16
CA LEU A 285 -5.21 -12.33 2.33
C LEU A 285 -6.05 -13.49 2.85
N ILE A 286 -6.69 -14.27 1.99
CA ILE A 286 -7.51 -15.42 2.38
C ILE A 286 -6.64 -16.47 3.09
N VAL A 287 -5.45 -16.77 2.57
CA VAL A 287 -4.52 -17.74 3.18
C VAL A 287 -4.09 -17.27 4.57
N GLU A 288 -3.67 -16.01 4.70
CA GLU A 288 -3.23 -15.45 5.99
C GLU A 288 -4.38 -15.34 7.00
N LEU A 289 -5.56 -14.90 6.58
CA LEU A 289 -6.75 -14.84 7.45
C LEU A 289 -7.13 -16.23 7.99
N LYS A 290 -7.16 -17.26 7.12
CA LYS A 290 -7.43 -18.64 7.54
C LYS A 290 -6.36 -19.17 8.50
N SER A 291 -5.11 -18.78 8.33
CA SER A 291 -4.01 -19.15 9.22
C SER A 291 -4.17 -18.52 10.60
N LEU A 292 -4.43 -17.20 10.65
CA LEU A 292 -4.58 -16.45 11.90
C LEU A 292 -5.86 -16.84 12.67
N ALA A 293 -6.95 -17.14 11.98
CA ALA A 293 -8.22 -17.55 12.58
C ALA A 293 -8.15 -18.86 13.39
N LYS A 294 -7.10 -19.68 13.18
CA LYS A 294 -6.86 -20.90 13.96
C LYS A 294 -6.27 -20.62 15.35
N MET A 295 -5.80 -19.41 15.61
CA MET A 295 -5.18 -19.05 16.88
C MET A 295 -6.22 -18.55 17.89
N LYS A 296 -6.03 -18.89 19.16
CA LYS A 296 -6.80 -18.29 20.25
C LYS A 296 -6.42 -16.81 20.38
N PRO A 297 -7.36 -15.93 20.76
CA PRO A 297 -7.10 -14.50 20.88
C PRO A 297 -5.90 -14.14 21.77
N GLU A 298 -5.74 -14.84 22.91
CA GLU A 298 -4.61 -14.60 23.83
C GLU A 298 -3.26 -14.85 23.13
N LYS A 299 -3.17 -15.97 22.38
CA LYS A 299 -1.95 -16.33 21.65
C LYS A 299 -1.68 -15.37 20.48
N LEU A 300 -2.72 -14.85 19.86
CA LEU A 300 -2.63 -13.84 18.81
C LEU A 300 -2.02 -12.55 19.35
N LEU A 301 -2.52 -12.06 20.51
CA LEU A 301 -2.00 -10.87 21.19
C LEU A 301 -0.54 -11.04 21.61
N GLU A 302 -0.22 -12.13 22.29
CA GLU A 302 1.15 -12.44 22.73
C GLU A 302 2.12 -12.37 21.53
N ARG A 303 1.80 -13.06 20.44
CA ARG A 303 2.65 -13.07 19.22
C ARG A 303 2.78 -11.70 18.57
N ARG A 304 1.70 -10.89 18.57
CA ARG A 304 1.72 -9.52 18.04
C ARG A 304 2.67 -8.66 18.86
N ILE A 305 2.56 -8.67 20.18
CA ILE A 305 3.45 -7.91 21.08
C ILE A 305 4.89 -8.36 20.93
N ASP A 306 5.15 -9.66 20.97
CA ASP A 306 6.49 -10.26 20.83
C ASP A 306 7.15 -9.88 19.50
N LYS A 307 6.35 -9.82 18.41
CA LYS A 307 6.83 -9.41 17.09
C LYS A 307 7.40 -8.00 17.11
N PHE A 308 6.63 -7.03 17.61
CA PHE A 308 7.08 -5.64 17.67
C PHE A 308 8.20 -5.43 18.69
N ALA A 309 8.19 -6.15 19.80
CA ALA A 309 9.25 -6.10 20.80
C ALA A 309 10.61 -6.60 20.28
N LYS A 310 10.61 -7.47 19.26
CA LYS A 310 11.83 -8.01 18.62
C LYS A 310 12.31 -7.21 17.42
N MET A 311 11.56 -6.17 17.00
CA MET A 311 11.98 -5.33 15.88
C MET A 311 13.11 -4.39 16.29
N GLY A 312 14.12 -4.29 15.41
CA GLY A 312 15.29 -3.47 15.61
C GLY A 312 16.47 -4.24 16.23
N ALA A 313 17.66 -3.67 16.07
CA ALA A 313 18.89 -4.15 16.70
C ALA A 313 19.42 -3.03 17.59
N TRP A 314 19.83 -3.38 18.80
CA TRP A 314 20.52 -2.46 19.70
C TRP A 314 21.79 -3.12 20.21
N VAL A 315 22.80 -2.32 20.41
CA VAL A 315 24.08 -2.76 21.03
C VAL A 315 24.09 -2.11 22.40
N GLY A 316 24.05 -2.97 23.44
CA GLY A 316 24.16 -2.55 24.84
C GLY A 316 25.60 -2.44 25.29
#